data_24c7131c7c35fba0032f56170654aebf
#
_entry.id   24c7131c7c35fba0032f56170654aebf
#
_cell.length_a   1.000
_cell.length_b   1.000
_cell.length_c   1.000
_cell.angle_alpha   90.00
_cell.angle_beta   90.00
_cell.angle_gamma   90.00
#
_symmetry.space_group_name_H-M   'P 1'
#
loop_
_entity.id
_entity.type
_entity.pdbx_description
1 polymer ?
#
loop_
_entity_poly.entity_id
_entity_poly.type
_entity_poly.pdbx_seq_one_letter_code
_entity_poly.pdbx_strand_id
1 'polypeptide(L)'
;LSAFWATVLMIFIMLTQRPVKAFFRKQPDYMNELRAGLIDVVDGFATGARNMIGIGVATAAAGIIVGTVSLTGIGQVMVEFVELISGGNLMLILIFTAVISLILGMGLPTTANYIVVSSLMAPVIVELGAANGLIVPLIAVHLFVFYFGIMADVTPPVGLASFAAAAISGADPMKTGFVAFFYSMRTAVLPFLFLFNTQLLMIGLDHPIDVVVVIIISTIAMLIFAAATQGYFFARSKLWESAALLLIAFSLFRPGFWLDMIEPPYENLPATEIVQKAAEMPANTSILLDVEGISLEGDDVAKSVMLPLGPEASGEDRLYNAGLSVRDENGKIFIDDLVFGGPAEKAGLDFDFEITAIKVEASRMPKEVFYIPAFLLLGGIIVLQRRRRRAELALEAA
;
A
#
# COMPACT_ATOMS: atom_id res chain seq x y z
N LEU A 1 -0.31 20.13 -2.64
CA LEU A 1 0.76 20.98 -3.18
C LEU A 1 1.17 20.55 -4.59
N SER A 2 1.40 19.24 -4.83
CA SER A 2 1.83 18.71 -6.14
C SER A 2 0.82 18.99 -7.25
N ALA A 3 -0.48 18.78 -7.01
CA ALA A 3 -1.54 19.05 -7.98
C ALA A 3 -1.62 20.55 -8.35
N PHE A 4 -1.41 21.43 -7.37
CA PHE A 4 -1.36 22.87 -7.62
C PHE A 4 -0.22 23.24 -8.59
N TRP A 5 1.00 22.78 -8.31
CA TRP A 5 2.15 23.06 -9.18
C TRP A 5 2.01 22.42 -10.56
N ALA A 6 1.45 21.22 -10.65
CA ALA A 6 1.14 20.58 -11.93
C ALA A 6 0.15 21.44 -12.75
N THR A 7 -0.89 21.95 -12.11
CA THR A 7 -1.87 22.85 -12.77
C THR A 7 -1.22 24.14 -13.24
N VAL A 8 -0.38 24.76 -12.41
CA VAL A 8 0.37 25.98 -12.79
C VAL A 8 1.27 25.72 -14.00
N LEU A 9 1.99 24.58 -14.00
CA LEU A 9 2.84 24.19 -15.13
C LEU A 9 2.02 23.92 -16.39
N MET A 10 0.88 23.26 -16.29
CA MET A 10 -0.03 23.01 -17.43
C MET A 10 -0.54 24.32 -18.03
N ILE A 11 -0.98 25.27 -17.19
CA ILE A 11 -1.42 26.60 -17.65
C ILE A 11 -0.26 27.31 -18.38
N PHE A 12 0.94 27.27 -17.81
CA PHE A 12 2.12 27.86 -18.42
C PHE A 12 2.43 27.23 -19.80
N ILE A 13 2.38 25.90 -19.90
CA ILE A 13 2.57 25.18 -21.17
C ILE A 13 1.50 25.57 -22.19
N MET A 14 0.21 25.60 -21.80
CA MET A 14 -0.89 25.95 -22.69
C MET A 14 -0.74 27.37 -23.24
N LEU A 15 -0.33 28.32 -22.42
CA LEU A 15 -0.11 29.70 -22.82
C LEU A 15 1.12 29.87 -23.74
N THR A 16 2.19 29.12 -23.48
CA THR A 16 3.47 29.31 -24.19
C THR A 16 3.62 28.42 -25.41
N GLN A 17 2.98 27.27 -25.47
CA GLN A 17 3.17 26.27 -26.51
C GLN A 17 2.84 26.82 -27.91
N ARG A 18 1.72 27.52 -28.07
CA ARG A 18 1.30 28.09 -29.37
C ARG A 18 2.22 29.23 -29.85
N PRO A 19 2.47 30.27 -29.04
CA PRO A 19 3.40 31.36 -29.42
C PRO A 19 4.80 30.85 -29.73
N VAL A 20 5.33 29.91 -28.95
CA VAL A 20 6.65 29.31 -29.15
C VAL A 20 6.71 28.55 -30.48
N LYS A 21 5.69 27.71 -30.78
CA LYS A 21 5.59 27.05 -32.09
C LYS A 21 5.49 28.02 -33.25
N ALA A 22 4.71 29.10 -33.13
CA ALA A 22 4.57 30.13 -34.13
C ALA A 22 5.93 30.82 -34.38
N PHE A 23 6.68 31.11 -33.30
CA PHE A 23 8.03 31.68 -33.42
C PHE A 23 8.98 30.78 -34.23
N PHE A 24 9.07 29.48 -33.85
CA PHE A 24 9.95 28.54 -34.56
C PHE A 24 9.53 28.28 -36.01
N ARG A 25 8.23 28.41 -36.32
CA ARG A 25 7.68 28.23 -37.67
C ARG A 25 7.64 29.52 -38.48
N LYS A 26 8.16 30.65 -37.95
CA LYS A 26 8.18 31.97 -38.57
C LYS A 26 6.79 32.45 -39.05
N GLN A 27 5.75 32.13 -38.31
CA GLN A 27 4.39 32.59 -38.61
C GLN A 27 4.21 34.02 -38.08
N PRO A 28 3.55 34.95 -38.85
CA PRO A 28 3.54 36.37 -38.48
C PRO A 28 2.55 36.76 -37.39
N ASP A 29 1.73 35.84 -36.86
CA ASP A 29 0.50 36.19 -36.12
C ASP A 29 0.55 35.77 -34.62
N TYR A 30 1.58 36.25 -33.92
CA TYR A 30 1.77 35.92 -32.47
C TYR A 30 0.63 36.29 -31.56
N MET A 31 -0.05 37.42 -31.86
CA MET A 31 -1.11 37.92 -30.97
C MET A 31 -2.36 37.02 -31.02
N ASN A 32 -2.68 36.53 -32.22
CA ASN A 32 -3.78 35.59 -32.39
C ASN A 32 -3.48 34.24 -31.77
N GLU A 33 -2.26 33.75 -31.82
CA GLU A 33 -1.84 32.50 -31.17
C GLU A 33 -1.83 32.63 -29.65
N LEU A 34 -1.46 33.77 -29.09
CA LEU A 34 -1.54 34.04 -27.66
C LEU A 34 -3.01 34.09 -27.20
N ARG A 35 -3.87 34.79 -27.98
CA ARG A 35 -5.31 34.83 -27.70
C ARG A 35 -5.96 33.44 -27.75
N ALA A 36 -5.58 32.62 -28.72
CA ALA A 36 -6.03 31.24 -28.84
C ALA A 36 -5.58 30.40 -27.61
N GLY A 37 -4.33 30.59 -27.15
CA GLY A 37 -3.85 29.94 -25.92
C GLY A 37 -4.62 30.34 -24.68
N LEU A 38 -5.02 31.60 -24.54
CA LEU A 38 -5.90 32.06 -23.45
C LEU A 38 -7.28 31.42 -23.52
N ILE A 39 -7.87 31.33 -24.72
CA ILE A 39 -9.15 30.65 -24.91
C ILE A 39 -9.04 29.19 -24.53
N ASP A 40 -7.98 28.48 -24.95
CA ASP A 40 -7.74 27.09 -24.60
C ASP A 40 -7.66 26.90 -23.06
N VAL A 41 -7.05 27.83 -22.34
CA VAL A 41 -7.00 27.78 -20.86
C VAL A 41 -8.40 27.93 -20.25
N VAL A 42 -9.18 28.90 -20.74
CA VAL A 42 -10.57 29.13 -20.23
C VAL A 42 -11.44 27.91 -20.53
N ASP A 43 -11.36 27.37 -21.74
CA ASP A 43 -12.10 26.17 -22.14
C ASP A 43 -11.65 24.94 -21.34
N GLY A 44 -10.34 24.84 -21.05
CA GLY A 44 -9.79 23.80 -20.18
C GLY A 44 -10.35 23.87 -18.75
N PHE A 45 -10.43 25.08 -18.16
CA PHE A 45 -11.06 25.27 -16.86
C PHE A 45 -12.55 24.96 -16.88
N ALA A 46 -13.27 25.42 -17.90
CA ALA A 46 -14.71 25.15 -18.04
C ALA A 46 -14.98 23.64 -18.18
N THR A 47 -14.18 22.94 -18.98
CA THR A 47 -14.28 21.49 -19.17
C THR A 47 -13.89 20.74 -17.88
N GLY A 48 -12.82 21.18 -17.22
CA GLY A 48 -12.40 20.63 -15.92
C GLY A 48 -13.48 20.78 -14.86
N ALA A 49 -14.12 21.97 -14.76
CA ALA A 49 -15.23 22.20 -13.83
C ALA A 49 -16.44 21.29 -14.11
N ARG A 50 -16.78 21.08 -15.39
CA ARG A 50 -17.87 20.15 -15.77
C ARG A 50 -17.54 18.71 -15.39
N ASN A 51 -16.32 18.26 -15.61
CA ASN A 51 -15.88 16.92 -15.24
C ASN A 51 -15.89 16.72 -13.71
N MET A 52 -15.63 17.78 -12.93
CA MET A 52 -15.68 17.73 -11.47
C MET A 52 -17.09 17.55 -10.90
N ILE A 53 -18.16 17.85 -11.66
CA ILE A 53 -19.53 17.66 -11.19
C ILE A 53 -19.78 16.18 -10.86
N GLY A 54 -19.42 15.28 -11.77
CA GLY A 54 -19.58 13.84 -11.55
C GLY A 54 -18.77 13.32 -10.35
N ILE A 55 -17.53 13.79 -10.21
CA ILE A 55 -16.66 13.45 -9.09
C ILE A 55 -17.23 13.99 -7.77
N GLY A 56 -17.70 15.24 -7.77
CA GLY A 56 -18.33 15.86 -6.60
C GLY A 56 -19.58 15.10 -6.12
N VAL A 57 -20.46 14.71 -7.02
CA VAL A 57 -21.64 13.89 -6.70
C VAL A 57 -21.24 12.51 -6.16
N ALA A 58 -20.27 11.85 -6.80
CA ALA A 58 -19.77 10.56 -6.33
C ALA A 58 -19.15 10.65 -4.93
N THR A 59 -18.36 11.71 -4.66
CA THR A 59 -17.74 11.94 -3.35
C THR A 59 -18.80 12.24 -2.28
N ALA A 60 -19.84 13.03 -2.62
CA ALA A 60 -20.94 13.30 -1.70
C ALA A 60 -21.73 12.02 -1.35
N ALA A 61 -22.05 11.19 -2.35
CA ALA A 61 -22.70 9.90 -2.13
C ALA A 61 -21.83 8.96 -1.27
N ALA A 62 -20.54 8.93 -1.52
CA ALA A 62 -19.59 8.16 -0.69
C ALA A 62 -19.53 8.68 0.75
N GLY A 63 -19.58 10.00 0.96
CA GLY A 63 -19.66 10.58 2.30
C GLY A 63 -20.92 10.14 3.07
N ILE A 64 -22.05 9.97 2.38
CA ILE A 64 -23.28 9.41 2.97
C ILE A 64 -23.05 7.95 3.37
N ILE A 65 -22.41 7.14 2.52
CA ILE A 65 -22.10 5.74 2.82
C ILE A 65 -21.20 5.64 4.05
N VAL A 66 -20.09 6.39 4.06
CA VAL A 66 -19.14 6.42 5.20
C VAL A 66 -19.84 6.86 6.49
N GLY A 67 -20.63 7.94 6.42
CA GLY A 67 -21.41 8.41 7.57
C GLY A 67 -22.40 7.36 8.08
N THR A 68 -23.08 6.66 7.18
CA THR A 68 -24.01 5.58 7.55
C THR A 68 -23.27 4.40 8.21
N VAL A 69 -22.15 3.97 7.65
CA VAL A 69 -21.30 2.89 8.22
C VAL A 69 -20.84 3.25 9.63
N SER A 70 -20.36 4.50 9.81
CA SER A 70 -19.90 4.98 11.13
C SER A 70 -21.02 5.10 12.15
N LEU A 71 -22.21 5.59 11.74
CA LEU A 71 -23.35 5.79 12.64
C LEU A 71 -24.05 4.47 13.03
N THR A 72 -24.04 3.49 12.13
CA THR A 72 -24.73 2.19 12.37
C THR A 72 -23.83 1.16 13.02
N GLY A 73 -22.50 1.43 13.14
CA GLY A 73 -21.54 0.43 13.64
C GLY A 73 -21.33 -0.76 12.72
N ILE A 74 -21.92 -0.75 11.51
CA ILE A 74 -21.84 -1.87 10.58
C ILE A 74 -20.38 -2.19 10.17
N GLY A 75 -19.47 -1.21 10.35
CA GLY A 75 -18.05 -1.41 10.14
C GLY A 75 -17.47 -2.51 11.03
N GLN A 76 -17.85 -2.55 12.31
CA GLN A 76 -17.42 -3.60 13.25
C GLN A 76 -17.98 -4.96 12.85
N VAL A 77 -19.25 -5.05 12.50
CA VAL A 77 -19.88 -6.29 12.00
C VAL A 77 -19.18 -6.80 10.72
N MET A 78 -18.72 -5.90 9.87
CA MET A 78 -17.93 -6.27 8.67
C MET A 78 -16.53 -6.78 9.05
N VAL A 79 -15.89 -6.22 10.08
CA VAL A 79 -14.62 -6.72 10.61
C VAL A 79 -14.78 -8.15 11.10
N GLU A 80 -15.76 -8.40 11.97
CA GLU A 80 -16.06 -9.74 12.51
C GLU A 80 -16.38 -10.74 11.40
N PHE A 81 -17.20 -10.35 10.41
CA PHE A 81 -17.55 -11.19 9.28
C PHE A 81 -16.32 -11.55 8.41
N VAL A 82 -15.46 -10.58 8.14
CA VAL A 82 -14.23 -10.81 7.38
C VAL A 82 -13.23 -11.64 8.17
N GLU A 83 -13.14 -11.43 9.48
CA GLU A 83 -12.32 -12.22 10.39
C GLU A 83 -12.79 -13.68 10.45
N LEU A 84 -14.10 -13.91 10.57
CA LEU A 84 -14.70 -15.23 10.54
C LEU A 84 -14.38 -16.01 9.24
N ILE A 85 -14.52 -15.36 8.07
CA ILE A 85 -14.27 -16.00 6.78
C ILE A 85 -12.77 -16.22 6.54
N SER A 86 -11.93 -15.29 6.97
CA SER A 86 -10.48 -15.35 6.79
C SER A 86 -9.78 -16.15 7.88
N GLY A 87 -10.48 -16.47 8.98
CA GLY A 87 -9.88 -17.07 10.17
C GLY A 87 -8.79 -16.17 10.79
N GLY A 88 -8.94 -14.85 10.68
CA GLY A 88 -7.94 -13.87 11.15
C GLY A 88 -6.67 -13.80 10.28
N ASN A 89 -6.60 -14.51 9.15
CA ASN A 89 -5.44 -14.52 8.30
C ASN A 89 -5.37 -13.28 7.41
N LEU A 90 -4.45 -12.38 7.71
CA LEU A 90 -4.25 -11.11 6.99
C LEU A 90 -4.09 -11.31 5.47
N MET A 91 -3.36 -12.35 5.03
CA MET A 91 -3.15 -12.60 3.60
C MET A 91 -4.46 -12.93 2.88
N LEU A 92 -5.34 -13.72 3.50
CA LEU A 92 -6.66 -14.03 2.94
C LEU A 92 -7.54 -12.78 2.85
N ILE A 93 -7.51 -11.92 3.87
CA ILE A 93 -8.23 -10.63 3.85
C ILE A 93 -7.77 -9.77 2.68
N LEU A 94 -6.46 -9.65 2.48
CA LEU A 94 -5.90 -8.89 1.37
C LEU A 94 -6.32 -9.48 0.02
N ILE A 95 -6.32 -10.80 -0.13
CA ILE A 95 -6.77 -11.46 -1.35
C ILE A 95 -8.26 -11.19 -1.59
N PHE A 96 -9.11 -11.33 -0.57
CA PHE A 96 -10.55 -11.02 -0.69
C PHE A 96 -10.78 -9.56 -1.05
N THR A 97 -10.09 -8.63 -0.40
CA THR A 97 -10.17 -7.20 -0.73
C THR A 97 -9.74 -6.92 -2.17
N ALA A 98 -8.66 -7.55 -2.64
CA ALA A 98 -8.21 -7.44 -4.03
C ALA A 98 -9.27 -7.94 -5.02
N VAL A 99 -9.86 -9.11 -4.75
CA VAL A 99 -10.92 -9.70 -5.59
C VAL A 99 -12.17 -8.82 -5.59
N ILE A 100 -12.62 -8.34 -4.42
CA ILE A 100 -13.77 -7.44 -4.30
C ILE A 100 -13.51 -6.14 -5.06
N SER A 101 -12.32 -5.54 -4.92
CA SER A 101 -11.93 -4.32 -5.63
C SER A 101 -11.96 -4.51 -7.15
N LEU A 102 -11.49 -5.66 -7.64
CA LEU A 102 -11.54 -6.00 -9.06
C LEU A 102 -12.98 -6.17 -9.56
N ILE A 103 -13.82 -6.92 -8.82
CA ILE A 103 -15.22 -7.17 -9.21
C ILE A 103 -16.01 -5.88 -9.25
N LEU A 104 -15.92 -5.05 -8.20
CA LEU A 104 -16.61 -3.76 -8.14
C LEU A 104 -16.07 -2.79 -9.19
N GLY A 105 -14.77 -2.79 -9.45
CA GLY A 105 -14.13 -1.97 -10.47
C GLY A 105 -14.58 -2.28 -11.89
N MET A 106 -15.04 -3.49 -12.17
CA MET A 106 -15.62 -3.84 -13.48
C MET A 106 -16.95 -3.14 -13.77
N GLY A 107 -17.67 -2.70 -12.73
CA GLY A 107 -18.99 -2.06 -12.88
C GLY A 107 -19.05 -0.61 -12.48
N LEU A 108 -18.02 -0.09 -11.81
CA LEU A 108 -17.97 1.26 -11.26
C LEU A 108 -16.79 2.05 -11.86
N PRO A 109 -16.92 3.39 -12.00
CA PRO A 109 -15.76 4.24 -12.26
C PRO A 109 -14.69 4.05 -11.17
N THR A 110 -13.42 4.11 -11.55
CA THR A 110 -12.28 3.86 -10.65
C THR A 110 -12.32 4.66 -9.35
N THR A 111 -12.70 5.93 -9.42
CA THR A 111 -12.86 6.80 -8.25
C THR A 111 -13.96 6.30 -7.30
N ALA A 112 -15.14 5.92 -7.84
CA ALA A 112 -16.24 5.43 -7.03
C ALA A 112 -15.88 4.08 -6.38
N ASN A 113 -15.29 3.17 -7.14
CA ASN A 113 -14.80 1.89 -6.63
C ASN A 113 -13.80 2.09 -5.49
N TYR A 114 -12.78 2.93 -5.69
CA TYR A 114 -11.80 3.26 -4.66
C TYR A 114 -12.47 3.77 -3.37
N ILE A 115 -13.39 4.73 -3.48
CA ILE A 115 -14.04 5.32 -2.30
C ILE A 115 -14.84 4.26 -1.53
N VAL A 116 -15.66 3.47 -2.22
CA VAL A 116 -16.50 2.45 -1.58
C VAL A 116 -15.64 1.39 -0.89
N VAL A 117 -14.69 0.79 -1.63
CA VAL A 117 -13.89 -0.30 -1.06
C VAL A 117 -12.95 0.20 0.03
N SER A 118 -12.32 1.37 -0.13
CA SER A 118 -11.44 1.90 0.91
C SER A 118 -12.21 2.24 2.20
N SER A 119 -13.43 2.77 2.08
CA SER A 119 -14.26 3.11 3.24
C SER A 119 -14.68 1.88 4.06
N LEU A 120 -14.88 0.74 3.40
CA LEU A 120 -15.30 -0.49 4.06
C LEU A 120 -14.10 -1.33 4.54
N MET A 121 -13.07 -1.48 3.70
CA MET A 121 -11.99 -2.45 3.93
C MET A 121 -10.75 -1.84 4.58
N ALA A 122 -10.53 -0.52 4.48
CA ALA A 122 -9.32 0.06 5.05
C ALA A 122 -9.25 -0.05 6.59
N PRO A 123 -10.32 0.22 7.36
CA PRO A 123 -10.33 -0.01 8.80
C PRO A 123 -10.03 -1.48 9.15
N VAL A 124 -10.70 -2.41 8.46
CA VAL A 124 -10.54 -3.85 8.66
C VAL A 124 -9.09 -4.31 8.48
N ILE A 125 -8.44 -3.88 7.39
CA ILE A 125 -7.05 -4.27 7.10
C ILE A 125 -6.08 -3.69 8.13
N VAL A 126 -6.30 -2.46 8.58
CA VAL A 126 -5.45 -1.82 9.59
C VAL A 126 -5.59 -2.55 10.94
N GLU A 127 -6.81 -2.82 11.37
CA GLU A 127 -7.11 -3.49 12.65
C GLU A 127 -6.58 -4.92 12.68
N LEU A 128 -6.91 -5.73 11.66
CA LEU A 128 -6.41 -7.09 11.56
C LEU A 128 -4.90 -7.18 11.27
N GLY A 129 -4.34 -6.15 10.61
CA GLY A 129 -2.90 -5.99 10.50
C GLY A 129 -2.26 -5.87 11.87
N ALA A 130 -2.76 -4.97 12.71
CA ALA A 130 -2.27 -4.77 14.08
C ALA A 130 -2.43 -6.05 14.93
N ALA A 131 -3.59 -6.72 14.85
CA ALA A 131 -3.83 -7.99 15.54
C ALA A 131 -2.83 -9.09 15.13
N ASN A 132 -2.34 -9.06 13.88
CA ASN A 132 -1.29 -9.97 13.38
C ASN A 132 0.15 -9.41 13.57
N GLY A 133 0.34 -8.36 14.38
CA GLY A 133 1.65 -7.76 14.64
C GLY A 133 2.25 -6.99 13.46
N LEU A 134 1.44 -6.62 12.46
CA LEU A 134 1.86 -5.83 11.31
C LEU A 134 1.28 -4.42 11.37
N ILE A 135 2.14 -3.43 11.54
CA ILE A 135 1.77 -2.02 11.46
C ILE A 135 1.55 -1.64 10.00
N VAL A 136 0.29 -1.60 9.56
CA VAL A 136 -0.07 -1.24 8.19
C VAL A 136 -0.41 0.24 8.11
N PRO A 137 0.40 1.08 7.44
CA PRO A 137 0.04 2.48 7.23
C PRO A 137 -1.23 2.61 6.40
N LEU A 138 -2.14 3.47 6.83
CA LEU A 138 -3.42 3.69 6.13
C LEU A 138 -3.23 4.02 4.65
N ILE A 139 -2.19 4.78 4.30
CA ILE A 139 -1.86 5.10 2.91
C ILE A 139 -1.53 3.86 2.07
N ALA A 140 -0.89 2.84 2.66
CA ALA A 140 -0.59 1.58 1.97
C ALA A 140 -1.88 0.83 1.62
N VAL A 141 -2.85 0.81 2.55
CA VAL A 141 -4.17 0.18 2.31
C VAL A 141 -4.94 0.93 1.21
N HIS A 142 -4.96 2.26 1.27
CA HIS A 142 -5.59 3.07 0.23
C HIS A 142 -4.97 2.84 -1.15
N LEU A 143 -3.65 2.76 -1.24
CA LEU A 143 -2.96 2.43 -2.48
C LEU A 143 -3.26 0.99 -2.93
N PHE A 144 -3.34 0.03 -2.01
CA PHE A 144 -3.71 -1.35 -2.30
C PHE A 144 -5.07 -1.42 -3.02
N VAL A 145 -6.09 -0.83 -2.43
CA VAL A 145 -7.45 -0.79 -3.00
C VAL A 145 -7.46 -0.06 -4.35
N PHE A 146 -6.75 1.07 -4.45
CA PHE A 146 -6.68 1.86 -5.66
C PHE A 146 -6.05 1.11 -6.84
N TYR A 147 -4.95 0.39 -6.61
CA TYR A 147 -4.27 -0.42 -7.64
C TYR A 147 -5.19 -1.50 -8.20
N PHE A 148 -5.91 -2.23 -7.34
CA PHE A 148 -6.85 -3.25 -7.80
C PHE A 148 -8.06 -2.64 -8.50
N GLY A 149 -8.52 -1.47 -8.07
CA GLY A 149 -9.57 -0.70 -8.75
C GLY A 149 -9.20 -0.32 -10.19
N ILE A 150 -7.96 0.17 -10.40
CA ILE A 150 -7.44 0.51 -11.74
C ILE A 150 -7.26 -0.74 -12.61
N MET A 151 -6.81 -1.85 -12.04
CA MET A 151 -6.61 -3.08 -12.80
C MET A 151 -7.90 -3.64 -13.42
N ALA A 152 -9.05 -3.30 -12.88
CA ALA A 152 -10.34 -3.69 -13.43
C ALA A 152 -10.55 -3.20 -14.88
N ASP A 153 -10.01 -2.03 -15.25
CA ASP A 153 -10.11 -1.47 -16.61
C ASP A 153 -9.40 -2.29 -17.69
N VAL A 154 -8.46 -3.15 -17.31
CA VAL A 154 -7.75 -4.06 -18.23
C VAL A 154 -8.14 -5.52 -18.03
N THR A 155 -8.98 -5.81 -17.03
CA THR A 155 -9.35 -7.18 -16.66
C THR A 155 -10.61 -7.64 -17.42
N PRO A 156 -10.54 -8.77 -18.16
CA PRO A 156 -11.74 -9.36 -18.76
C PRO A 156 -12.77 -9.76 -17.67
N PRO A 157 -14.08 -9.73 -17.96
CA PRO A 157 -14.71 -9.55 -19.29
C PRO A 157 -14.97 -8.09 -19.68
N VAL A 158 -14.80 -7.13 -18.79
CA VAL A 158 -15.18 -5.72 -19.06
C VAL A 158 -14.06 -4.95 -19.75
N GLY A 159 -12.85 -4.96 -19.23
CA GLY A 159 -11.60 -4.51 -19.84
C GLY A 159 -11.68 -3.34 -20.82
N LEU A 160 -12.30 -2.20 -20.41
CA LEU A 160 -12.60 -1.09 -21.33
C LEU A 160 -11.38 -0.57 -22.08
N ALA A 161 -10.25 -0.44 -21.40
CA ALA A 161 -9.00 0.02 -22.01
C ALA A 161 -8.47 -1.01 -23.03
N SER A 162 -8.58 -2.30 -22.73
CA SER A 162 -8.17 -3.38 -23.61
C SER A 162 -9.03 -3.46 -24.87
N PHE A 163 -10.34 -3.22 -24.74
CA PHE A 163 -11.27 -3.21 -25.86
C PHE A 163 -11.05 -1.99 -26.77
N ALA A 164 -10.77 -0.82 -26.18
CA ALA A 164 -10.39 0.36 -26.95
C ALA A 164 -9.10 0.11 -27.74
N ALA A 165 -8.09 -0.49 -27.13
CA ALA A 165 -6.84 -0.87 -27.80
C ALA A 165 -7.06 -1.89 -28.93
N ALA A 166 -7.92 -2.88 -28.72
CA ALA A 166 -8.30 -3.86 -29.72
C ALA A 166 -9.00 -3.22 -30.93
N ALA A 167 -9.90 -2.26 -30.68
CA ALA A 167 -10.59 -1.51 -31.73
C ALA A 167 -9.61 -0.72 -32.63
N ILE A 168 -8.53 -0.15 -32.06
CA ILE A 168 -7.50 0.58 -32.79
C ILE A 168 -6.59 -0.38 -33.58
N SER A 169 -6.20 -1.50 -32.96
CA SER A 169 -5.27 -2.46 -33.57
C SER A 169 -5.93 -3.45 -34.54
N GLY A 170 -7.27 -3.52 -34.56
CA GLY A 170 -8.02 -4.54 -35.31
C GLY A 170 -7.89 -5.95 -34.74
N ALA A 171 -7.42 -6.09 -33.49
CA ALA A 171 -7.25 -7.37 -32.82
C ALA A 171 -8.54 -7.85 -32.15
N ASP A 172 -8.57 -9.13 -31.77
CA ASP A 172 -9.68 -9.69 -30.98
C ASP A 172 -9.72 -9.06 -29.57
N PRO A 173 -10.84 -8.45 -29.13
CA PRO A 173 -10.95 -7.76 -27.85
C PRO A 173 -10.67 -8.65 -26.66
N MET A 174 -11.18 -9.88 -26.64
CA MET A 174 -10.99 -10.81 -25.53
C MET A 174 -9.54 -11.27 -25.40
N LYS A 175 -8.90 -11.60 -26.53
CA LYS A 175 -7.48 -11.97 -26.54
C LYS A 175 -6.61 -10.79 -26.08
N THR A 176 -6.92 -9.59 -26.54
CA THR A 176 -6.22 -8.37 -26.11
C THR A 176 -6.40 -8.15 -24.61
N GLY A 177 -7.61 -8.35 -24.07
CA GLY A 177 -7.90 -8.27 -22.65
C GLY A 177 -7.10 -9.29 -21.83
N PHE A 178 -7.07 -10.56 -22.23
CA PHE A 178 -6.27 -11.56 -21.53
C PHE A 178 -4.77 -11.24 -21.55
N VAL A 179 -4.24 -10.80 -22.68
CA VAL A 179 -2.84 -10.37 -22.78
C VAL A 179 -2.56 -9.18 -21.88
N ALA A 180 -3.45 -8.16 -21.90
CA ALA A 180 -3.31 -6.98 -21.03
C ALA A 180 -3.36 -7.35 -19.54
N PHE A 181 -4.30 -8.22 -19.15
CA PHE A 181 -4.38 -8.76 -17.79
C PHE A 181 -3.11 -9.47 -17.35
N PHE A 182 -2.55 -10.34 -18.19
CA PHE A 182 -1.28 -11.01 -17.92
C PHE A 182 -0.12 -10.03 -17.71
N TYR A 183 -0.06 -8.95 -18.50
CA TYR A 183 0.92 -7.89 -18.26
C TYR A 183 0.67 -7.13 -16.97
N SER A 184 -0.60 -6.89 -16.63
CA SER A 184 -1.01 -6.17 -15.42
C SER A 184 -0.83 -6.98 -14.13
N MET A 185 -0.78 -8.31 -14.20
CA MET A 185 -0.53 -9.17 -13.02
C MET A 185 0.78 -8.83 -12.31
N ARG A 186 1.78 -8.31 -13.01
CA ARG A 186 3.02 -7.80 -12.41
C ARG A 186 2.75 -6.62 -11.49
N THR A 187 1.84 -5.75 -11.90
CA THR A 187 1.39 -4.60 -11.09
C THR A 187 0.59 -5.06 -9.88
N ALA A 188 -0.13 -6.19 -9.97
CA ALA A 188 -0.91 -6.74 -8.85
C ALA A 188 -0.06 -7.15 -7.64
N VAL A 189 1.21 -7.49 -7.85
CA VAL A 189 2.12 -7.88 -6.76
C VAL A 189 2.57 -6.66 -5.94
N LEU A 190 2.70 -5.49 -6.56
CA LEU A 190 3.18 -4.27 -5.89
C LEU A 190 2.35 -3.88 -4.67
N PRO A 191 1.00 -3.87 -4.72
CA PRO A 191 0.18 -3.53 -3.55
C PRO A 191 0.45 -4.42 -2.34
N PHE A 192 0.64 -5.72 -2.53
CA PHE A 192 1.04 -6.61 -1.45
C PHE A 192 2.42 -6.25 -0.89
N LEU A 193 3.36 -5.89 -1.75
CA LEU A 193 4.70 -5.49 -1.32
C LEU A 193 4.68 -4.20 -0.49
N PHE A 194 3.82 -3.22 -0.83
CA PHE A 194 3.69 -1.97 -0.05
C PHE A 194 3.27 -2.22 1.40
N LEU A 195 2.36 -3.14 1.61
CA LEU A 195 1.85 -3.48 2.94
C LEU A 195 2.93 -4.10 3.83
N PHE A 196 3.79 -4.93 3.23
CA PHE A 196 4.83 -5.65 3.97
C PHE A 196 6.20 -4.95 3.96
N ASN A 197 6.41 -3.96 3.10
CA ASN A 197 7.61 -3.15 3.05
C ASN A 197 7.26 -1.69 2.75
N THR A 198 6.99 -0.95 3.81
CA THR A 198 6.55 0.45 3.76
C THR A 198 7.62 1.41 3.21
N GLN A 199 8.90 1.00 3.20
CA GLN A 199 9.98 1.78 2.58
C GLN A 199 9.77 1.99 1.08
N LEU A 200 9.04 1.08 0.38
CA LEU A 200 8.63 1.29 -1.01
C LEU A 200 7.70 2.50 -1.20
N LEU A 201 7.04 2.92 -0.12
CA LEU A 201 6.21 4.15 -0.05
C LEU A 201 6.97 5.34 0.54
N MET A 202 8.28 5.24 0.69
CA MET A 202 9.13 6.25 1.34
C MET A 202 8.75 6.54 2.80
N ILE A 203 8.21 5.54 3.51
CA ILE A 203 7.84 5.62 4.91
C ILE A 203 8.94 4.94 5.74
N GLY A 204 9.38 5.60 6.82
CA GLY A 204 10.42 5.07 7.72
C GLY A 204 11.82 5.14 7.09
N LEU A 205 12.12 6.19 6.32
CA LEU A 205 13.44 6.48 5.76
C LEU A 205 14.00 7.72 6.44
N ASP A 206 15.05 7.54 7.24
CA ASP A 206 15.62 8.61 8.06
C ASP A 206 16.68 9.42 7.30
N HIS A 207 17.35 8.78 6.32
CA HIS A 207 18.42 9.42 5.58
C HIS A 207 18.14 9.50 4.06
N PRO A 208 18.56 10.57 3.38
CA PRO A 208 18.40 10.68 1.91
C PRO A 208 19.06 9.55 1.11
N ILE A 209 20.10 8.92 1.66
CA ILE A 209 20.79 7.80 1.02
C ILE A 209 19.89 6.55 0.97
N ASP A 210 19.03 6.35 1.98
CA ASP A 210 18.11 5.22 2.04
C ASP A 210 17.07 5.30 0.92
N VAL A 211 16.61 6.51 0.61
CA VAL A 211 15.73 6.77 -0.54
C VAL A 211 16.38 6.30 -1.85
N VAL A 212 17.65 6.65 -2.06
CA VAL A 212 18.40 6.25 -3.27
C VAL A 212 18.55 4.73 -3.32
N VAL A 213 18.90 4.10 -2.20
CA VAL A 213 19.05 2.64 -2.09
C VAL A 213 17.72 1.96 -2.41
N VAL A 214 16.62 2.39 -1.81
CA VAL A 214 15.28 1.82 -2.05
C VAL A 214 14.89 1.95 -3.54
N ILE A 215 15.11 3.11 -4.17
CA ILE A 215 14.81 3.30 -5.60
C ILE A 215 15.64 2.36 -6.47
N ILE A 216 16.93 2.21 -6.21
CA ILE A 216 17.81 1.33 -7.01
C ILE A 216 17.41 -0.12 -6.81
N ILE A 217 17.28 -0.58 -5.57
CA ILE A 217 16.96 -1.98 -5.26
C ILE A 217 15.58 -2.35 -5.79
N SER A 218 14.55 -1.52 -5.59
CA SER A 218 13.21 -1.79 -6.09
C SER A 218 13.16 -1.81 -7.62
N THR A 219 13.92 -0.93 -8.30
CA THR A 219 14.04 -0.94 -9.76
C THR A 219 14.67 -2.25 -10.25
N ILE A 220 15.78 -2.68 -9.64
CA ILE A 220 16.44 -3.95 -9.96
C ILE A 220 15.47 -5.13 -9.72
N ALA A 221 14.82 -5.15 -8.56
CA ALA A 221 13.86 -6.19 -8.21
C ALA A 221 12.71 -6.29 -9.21
N MET A 222 12.17 -5.14 -9.67
CA MET A 222 11.10 -5.10 -10.67
C MET A 222 11.58 -5.62 -12.04
N LEU A 223 12.79 -5.25 -12.47
CA LEU A 223 13.36 -5.75 -13.72
C LEU A 223 13.57 -7.26 -13.68
N ILE A 224 14.07 -7.80 -12.55
CA ILE A 224 14.25 -9.23 -12.34
C ILE A 224 12.88 -9.95 -12.32
N PHE A 225 11.88 -9.38 -11.63
CA PHE A 225 10.53 -9.91 -11.60
C PHE A 225 9.91 -9.96 -13.00
N ALA A 226 10.09 -8.90 -13.79
CA ALA A 226 9.63 -8.87 -15.18
C ALA A 226 10.33 -9.95 -16.03
N ALA A 227 11.65 -10.09 -15.91
CA ALA A 227 12.41 -11.13 -16.61
C ALA A 227 11.97 -12.54 -16.24
N ALA A 228 11.72 -12.79 -14.95
CA ALA A 228 11.24 -14.07 -14.43
C ALA A 228 9.87 -14.47 -15.02
N THR A 229 8.93 -13.52 -15.00
CA THR A 229 7.55 -13.74 -15.48
C THR A 229 7.45 -13.82 -17.01
N GLN A 230 8.37 -13.18 -17.74
CA GLN A 230 8.47 -13.30 -19.19
C GLN A 230 9.19 -14.57 -19.65
N GLY A 231 9.88 -15.27 -18.73
CA GLY A 231 10.68 -16.44 -19.07
C GLY A 231 11.91 -16.11 -19.92
N TYR A 232 12.40 -14.89 -19.84
CA TYR A 232 13.59 -14.42 -20.58
C TYR A 232 14.38 -13.41 -19.76
N PHE A 233 15.69 -13.61 -19.65
CA PHE A 233 16.58 -12.63 -19.00
C PHE A 233 17.76 -12.33 -19.94
N PHE A 234 18.87 -13.09 -19.91
CA PHE A 234 19.92 -13.06 -20.91
C PHE A 234 19.75 -14.13 -22.00
N ALA A 235 19.02 -15.19 -21.71
CA ALA A 235 18.58 -16.25 -22.59
C ALA A 235 17.16 -16.68 -22.18
N ARG A 236 16.52 -17.57 -22.96
CA ARG A 236 15.24 -18.16 -22.57
C ARG A 236 15.40 -18.92 -21.26
N SER A 237 14.66 -18.51 -20.23
CA SER A 237 14.78 -19.06 -18.88
C SER A 237 14.14 -20.45 -18.81
N LYS A 238 14.81 -21.35 -18.10
CA LYS A 238 14.21 -22.60 -17.66
C LYS A 238 13.28 -22.33 -16.46
N LEU A 239 12.31 -23.20 -16.18
CA LEU A 239 11.35 -23.00 -15.08
C LEU A 239 12.04 -22.76 -13.74
N TRP A 240 13.08 -23.51 -13.40
CA TRP A 240 13.83 -23.31 -12.16
C TRP A 240 14.60 -21.99 -12.11
N GLU A 241 15.08 -21.47 -13.28
CA GLU A 241 15.73 -20.16 -13.38
C GLU A 241 14.72 -19.04 -13.16
N SER A 242 13.51 -19.17 -13.73
CA SER A 242 12.41 -18.23 -13.47
C SER A 242 11.99 -18.26 -12.00
N ALA A 243 11.89 -19.44 -11.39
CA ALA A 243 11.61 -19.56 -9.95
C ALA A 243 12.72 -18.92 -9.09
N ALA A 244 13.99 -19.14 -9.44
CA ALA A 244 15.11 -18.50 -8.74
C ALA A 244 15.09 -16.97 -8.91
N LEU A 245 14.78 -16.44 -10.11
CA LEU A 245 14.63 -15.00 -10.34
C LEU A 245 13.46 -14.42 -9.55
N LEU A 246 12.33 -15.14 -9.42
CA LEU A 246 11.22 -14.73 -8.55
C LEU A 246 11.63 -14.67 -7.08
N LEU A 247 12.38 -15.67 -6.61
CA LEU A 247 12.91 -15.70 -5.25
C LEU A 247 13.86 -14.51 -4.99
N ILE A 248 14.75 -14.20 -5.94
CA ILE A 248 15.65 -13.04 -5.88
C ILE A 248 14.84 -11.75 -5.81
N ALA A 249 13.87 -11.57 -6.71
CA ALA A 249 13.01 -10.39 -6.73
C ALA A 249 12.25 -10.21 -5.40
N PHE A 250 11.68 -11.29 -4.87
CA PHE A 250 11.01 -11.29 -3.57
C PHE A 250 11.96 -10.89 -2.43
N SER A 251 13.18 -11.46 -2.40
CA SER A 251 14.19 -11.14 -1.38
C SER A 251 14.63 -9.67 -1.43
N LEU A 252 14.72 -9.10 -2.63
CA LEU A 252 15.06 -7.68 -2.80
C LEU A 252 13.89 -6.76 -2.43
N PHE A 253 12.65 -7.13 -2.73
CA PHE A 253 11.47 -6.34 -2.36
C PHE A 253 11.14 -6.43 -0.87
N ARG A 254 11.34 -7.59 -0.24
CA ARG A 254 10.98 -7.83 1.15
C ARG A 254 12.13 -8.55 1.90
N PRO A 255 13.27 -7.90 2.10
CA PRO A 255 14.40 -8.51 2.80
C PRO A 255 14.06 -8.85 4.26
N GLY A 256 13.17 -8.08 4.91
CA GLY A 256 12.71 -8.33 6.27
C GLY A 256 12.03 -9.70 6.45
N PHE A 257 11.43 -10.29 5.41
CA PHE A 257 10.80 -11.61 5.51
C PHE A 257 11.76 -12.69 6.04
N TRP A 258 12.97 -12.70 5.51
CA TRP A 258 13.98 -13.67 5.94
C TRP A 258 14.49 -13.39 7.35
N LEU A 259 14.61 -12.10 7.70
CA LEU A 259 15.02 -11.70 9.03
C LEU A 259 13.96 -12.08 10.07
N ASP A 260 12.68 -11.84 9.77
CA ASP A 260 11.55 -12.15 10.65
C ASP A 260 11.42 -13.67 10.92
N MET A 261 11.92 -14.51 10.00
CA MET A 261 12.00 -15.97 10.21
C MET A 261 13.14 -16.39 11.17
N ILE A 262 14.16 -15.57 11.34
CA ILE A 262 15.34 -15.86 12.16
C ILE A 262 15.22 -15.17 13.52
N GLU A 263 14.83 -13.92 13.51
CA GLU A 263 14.68 -13.07 14.70
C GLU A 263 13.30 -12.40 14.68
N PRO A 264 12.49 -12.53 15.74
CA PRO A 264 11.17 -11.90 15.79
C PRO A 264 11.30 -10.37 15.68
N PRO A 265 10.34 -9.68 15.01
CA PRO A 265 10.38 -8.23 14.82
C PRO A 265 10.20 -7.44 16.11
N TYR A 266 9.56 -8.03 17.09
CA TYR A 266 9.25 -7.41 18.36
C TYR A 266 9.82 -8.23 19.52
N GLU A 267 10.25 -7.52 20.54
CA GLU A 267 10.59 -8.07 21.86
C GLU A 267 9.46 -7.77 22.83
N ASN A 268 9.06 -8.78 23.61
CA ASN A 268 8.02 -8.61 24.61
C ASN A 268 8.64 -8.12 25.91
N LEU A 269 8.24 -6.93 26.34
CA LEU A 269 8.58 -6.39 27.66
C LEU A 269 7.42 -6.60 28.64
N PRO A 270 7.71 -6.68 29.96
CA PRO A 270 6.68 -6.77 30.98
C PRO A 270 5.72 -5.58 30.92
N ALA A 271 4.44 -5.82 31.10
CA ALA A 271 3.42 -4.76 31.12
C ALA A 271 3.67 -3.69 32.20
N THR A 272 4.35 -4.07 33.29
CA THR A 272 4.73 -3.14 34.37
C THR A 272 5.62 -1.97 33.91
N GLU A 273 6.28 -2.12 32.76
CA GLU A 273 7.14 -1.05 32.20
C GLU A 273 6.35 -0.07 31.29
N ILE A 274 5.02 -0.18 31.19
CA ILE A 274 4.20 0.59 30.23
C ILE A 274 4.40 2.10 30.39
N VAL A 275 4.39 2.60 31.61
CA VAL A 275 4.54 4.04 31.90
C VAL A 275 5.94 4.51 31.52
N GLN A 276 6.96 3.72 31.86
CA GLN A 276 8.35 4.05 31.48
C GLN A 276 8.53 4.05 29.97
N LYS A 277 8.06 3.02 29.29
CA LYS A 277 8.18 2.91 27.83
C LYS A 277 7.37 3.97 27.10
N ALA A 278 6.18 4.29 27.58
CA ALA A 278 5.42 5.41 27.04
C ALA A 278 6.18 6.74 27.11
N ALA A 279 6.97 6.99 28.18
CA ALA A 279 7.79 8.18 28.31
C ALA A 279 9.03 8.18 27.38
N GLU A 280 9.66 7.00 27.17
CA GLU A 280 10.88 6.85 26.36
C GLU A 280 10.63 6.93 24.85
N MET A 281 9.42 6.62 24.38
CA MET A 281 9.11 6.58 22.95
C MET A 281 9.06 7.99 22.34
N PRO A 282 9.48 8.16 21.07
CA PRO A 282 9.41 9.45 20.37
C PRO A 282 8.00 10.05 20.31
N ALA A 283 7.90 11.37 20.08
CA ALA A 283 6.63 12.05 19.91
C ALA A 283 5.82 11.49 18.72
N ASN A 284 4.49 11.41 18.90
CA ASN A 284 3.55 10.96 17.87
C ASN A 284 3.81 9.54 17.33
N THR A 285 4.43 8.68 18.15
CA THR A 285 4.54 7.24 17.87
C THR A 285 3.40 6.47 18.51
N SER A 286 3.29 5.18 18.18
CA SER A 286 2.32 4.28 18.80
C SER A 286 3.05 3.16 19.54
N ILE A 287 2.49 2.73 20.67
CA ILE A 287 2.95 1.57 21.43
C ILE A 287 2.07 0.36 21.09
N LEU A 288 2.67 -0.78 20.88
CA LEU A 288 1.95 -2.03 20.60
C LEU A 288 1.80 -2.81 21.91
N LEU A 289 0.55 -3.08 22.30
CA LEU A 289 0.18 -3.76 23.55
C LEU A 289 -0.49 -5.09 23.23
N ASP A 290 -0.09 -6.15 23.92
CA ASP A 290 -0.88 -7.38 23.97
C ASP A 290 -1.84 -7.28 25.14
N VAL A 291 -3.11 -7.52 24.88
CA VAL A 291 -4.17 -7.44 25.87
C VAL A 291 -5.03 -8.69 25.87
N GLU A 292 -5.47 -9.07 27.05
CA GLU A 292 -6.41 -10.17 27.27
C GLU A 292 -7.55 -9.70 28.17
N GLY A 293 -8.78 -10.10 27.89
CA GLY A 293 -9.94 -9.73 28.69
C GLY A 293 -11.21 -10.41 28.21
N ILE A 294 -12.32 -10.03 28.82
CA ILE A 294 -13.64 -10.52 28.44
C ILE A 294 -14.40 -9.38 27.78
N SER A 295 -14.88 -9.60 26.57
CA SER A 295 -15.69 -8.60 25.85
C SER A 295 -17.02 -8.34 26.57
N LEU A 296 -17.70 -7.24 26.23
CA LEU A 296 -19.05 -6.94 26.73
C LEU A 296 -20.07 -8.03 26.38
N GLU A 297 -19.78 -8.87 25.40
CA GLU A 297 -20.60 -10.00 24.95
C GLU A 297 -20.29 -11.30 25.72
N GLY A 298 -19.25 -11.31 26.55
CA GLY A 298 -18.84 -12.43 27.38
C GLY A 298 -17.84 -13.38 26.74
N ASP A 299 -17.24 -12.99 25.62
CA ASP A 299 -16.22 -13.79 24.93
C ASP A 299 -14.81 -13.45 25.44
N ASP A 300 -13.95 -14.46 25.54
CA ASP A 300 -12.53 -14.28 25.84
C ASP A 300 -11.83 -13.63 24.62
N VAL A 301 -11.21 -12.48 24.84
CA VAL A 301 -10.49 -11.73 23.83
C VAL A 301 -9.01 -11.70 24.17
N ALA A 302 -8.15 -12.12 23.23
CA ALA A 302 -6.71 -11.93 23.29
C ALA A 302 -6.26 -11.30 21.98
N LYS A 303 -5.72 -10.08 22.03
CA LYS A 303 -5.33 -9.35 20.83
C LYS A 303 -4.16 -8.38 21.04
N SER A 304 -3.47 -8.04 19.95
CA SER A 304 -2.49 -6.95 19.94
C SER A 304 -3.16 -5.66 19.48
N VAL A 305 -2.95 -4.58 20.22
CA VAL A 305 -3.58 -3.28 19.96
C VAL A 305 -2.51 -2.20 19.87
N MET A 306 -2.61 -1.34 18.87
CA MET A 306 -1.71 -0.22 18.69
C MET A 306 -2.31 1.06 19.27
N LEU A 307 -1.72 1.56 20.36
CA LEU A 307 -2.14 2.78 21.05
C LEU A 307 -1.28 3.98 20.62
N PRO A 308 -1.84 5.03 20.00
CA PRO A 308 -1.10 6.24 19.67
C PRO A 308 -0.82 7.05 20.92
N LEU A 309 0.46 7.44 21.13
CA LEU A 309 0.92 8.10 22.35
C LEU A 309 0.94 9.64 22.29
N GLY A 310 0.69 10.25 21.14
CA GLY A 310 0.69 11.71 21.00
C GLY A 310 2.07 12.37 21.22
N PRO A 311 2.12 13.68 21.60
CA PRO A 311 3.34 14.43 21.78
C PRO A 311 4.15 13.95 23.00
N GLU A 312 5.39 14.42 23.13
CA GLU A 312 6.24 14.16 24.30
C GLU A 312 5.62 14.72 25.58
N ALA A 313 5.53 13.86 26.60
CA ALA A 313 5.07 14.17 27.95
C ALA A 313 5.55 13.09 28.91
N SER A 314 5.15 13.15 30.18
CA SER A 314 5.37 12.03 31.09
C SER A 314 4.61 10.78 30.59
N GLY A 315 5.08 9.59 30.96
CA GLY A 315 4.42 8.35 30.51
C GLY A 315 2.94 8.27 30.92
N GLU A 316 2.62 8.69 32.13
CA GLU A 316 1.26 8.77 32.62
C GLU A 316 0.41 9.76 31.82
N ASP A 317 0.93 10.97 31.55
CA ASP A 317 0.22 11.97 30.74
C ASP A 317 -0.01 11.49 29.31
N ARG A 318 0.94 10.77 28.73
CA ARG A 318 0.80 10.22 27.36
C ARG A 318 -0.28 9.15 27.30
N LEU A 319 -0.32 8.24 28.27
CA LEU A 319 -1.37 7.23 28.38
C LEU A 319 -2.74 7.87 28.62
N TYR A 320 -2.79 8.86 29.52
CA TYR A 320 -4.02 9.61 29.79
C TYR A 320 -4.53 10.38 28.56
N ASN A 321 -3.64 11.04 27.83
CA ASN A 321 -3.98 11.73 26.58
C ASN A 321 -4.40 10.76 25.46
N ALA A 322 -3.87 9.54 25.49
CA ALA A 322 -4.33 8.46 24.61
C ALA A 322 -5.70 7.88 25.05
N GLY A 323 -6.25 8.35 26.15
CA GLY A 323 -7.54 7.94 26.70
C GLY A 323 -7.48 6.66 27.52
N LEU A 324 -6.33 6.35 28.12
CA LEU A 324 -6.08 5.14 28.90
C LEU A 324 -5.51 5.49 30.26
N SER A 325 -6.10 4.96 31.32
CA SER A 325 -5.44 4.84 32.62
C SER A 325 -5.27 3.39 33.01
N VAL A 326 -4.19 3.09 33.73
CA VAL A 326 -3.84 1.72 34.11
C VAL A 326 -3.70 1.60 35.62
N ARG A 327 -4.03 0.43 36.15
CA ARG A 327 -3.81 0.06 37.56
C ARG A 327 -2.93 -1.18 37.66
N ASP A 328 -2.09 -1.23 38.66
CA ASP A 328 -1.28 -2.40 39.01
C ASP A 328 -1.98 -3.21 40.11
N GLU A 329 -2.28 -4.45 39.81
CA GLU A 329 -2.80 -5.41 40.80
C GLU A 329 -1.85 -6.61 40.87
N ASN A 330 -1.00 -6.63 41.89
CA ASN A 330 -0.04 -7.71 42.15
C ASN A 330 0.94 -7.98 40.97
N GLY A 331 1.38 -6.94 40.27
CA GLY A 331 2.29 -7.03 39.13
C GLY A 331 1.62 -7.35 37.77
N LYS A 332 0.29 -7.35 37.76
CA LYS A 332 -0.53 -7.39 36.55
C LYS A 332 -1.10 -6.00 36.28
N ILE A 333 -1.02 -5.57 35.07
CA ILE A 333 -1.50 -4.24 34.66
C ILE A 333 -2.87 -4.40 33.99
N PHE A 334 -3.86 -3.75 34.57
CA PHE A 334 -5.22 -3.69 34.04
C PHE A 334 -5.58 -2.30 33.56
N ILE A 335 -6.47 -2.22 32.61
CA ILE A 335 -7.08 -0.98 32.14
C ILE A 335 -8.09 -0.53 33.19
N ASP A 336 -7.81 0.61 33.86
CA ASP A 336 -8.61 1.14 34.97
C ASP A 336 -9.71 2.08 34.49
N ASP A 337 -9.41 2.93 33.51
CA ASP A 337 -10.36 3.86 32.91
C ASP A 337 -10.06 4.10 31.45
N LEU A 338 -11.11 4.31 30.66
CA LEU A 338 -11.07 4.63 29.25
C LEU A 338 -11.90 5.87 28.93
N VAL A 339 -11.32 6.80 28.20
CA VAL A 339 -12.03 8.00 27.73
C VAL A 339 -12.96 7.58 26.56
N PHE A 340 -14.26 7.76 26.76
CA PHE A 340 -15.27 7.44 25.73
C PHE A 340 -15.00 8.21 24.42
N GLY A 341 -14.96 7.50 23.29
CA GLY A 341 -14.59 8.03 22.00
C GLY A 341 -13.12 8.41 21.86
N GLY A 342 -12.29 8.06 22.85
CA GLY A 342 -10.86 8.30 22.89
C GLY A 342 -10.06 7.41 21.92
N PRO A 343 -8.75 7.70 21.75
CA PRO A 343 -7.88 6.88 20.92
C PRO A 343 -7.77 5.41 21.39
N ALA A 344 -7.74 5.17 22.70
CA ALA A 344 -7.62 3.85 23.28
C ALA A 344 -8.86 2.98 23.00
N GLU A 345 -10.07 3.52 23.19
CA GLU A 345 -11.32 2.82 22.86
C GLU A 345 -11.42 2.57 21.35
N LYS A 346 -11.08 3.57 20.51
CA LYS A 346 -11.05 3.41 19.05
C LYS A 346 -10.02 2.41 18.56
N ALA A 347 -8.95 2.19 19.32
CA ALA A 347 -7.98 1.15 19.06
C ALA A 347 -8.48 -0.25 19.50
N GLY A 348 -9.66 -0.33 20.12
CA GLY A 348 -10.29 -1.57 20.54
C GLY A 348 -9.89 -2.02 21.95
N LEU A 349 -9.33 -1.15 22.78
CA LEU A 349 -9.15 -1.44 24.20
C LEU A 349 -10.49 -1.34 24.92
N ASP A 350 -10.68 -2.16 25.95
CA ASP A 350 -11.87 -2.12 26.79
C ASP A 350 -11.48 -2.10 28.26
N PHE A 351 -12.46 -1.73 29.09
CA PHE A 351 -12.30 -1.68 30.52
C PHE A 351 -11.98 -3.06 31.09
N ASP A 352 -11.13 -3.09 32.12
CA ASP A 352 -10.74 -4.31 32.84
C ASP A 352 -9.92 -5.33 32.02
N PHE A 353 -9.46 -4.96 30.82
CA PHE A 353 -8.52 -5.79 30.06
C PHE A 353 -7.15 -5.81 30.76
N GLU A 354 -6.54 -6.99 30.88
CA GLU A 354 -5.16 -7.16 31.34
C GLU A 354 -4.21 -6.84 30.18
N ILE A 355 -3.24 -5.94 30.38
CA ILE A 355 -2.12 -5.75 29.47
C ILE A 355 -1.10 -6.82 29.83
N THR A 356 -0.90 -7.79 28.94
CA THR A 356 -0.01 -8.94 29.18
C THR A 356 1.43 -8.66 28.79
N ALA A 357 1.64 -7.88 27.74
CA ALA A 357 2.98 -7.51 27.27
C ALA A 357 2.97 -6.19 26.49
N ILE A 358 4.14 -5.55 26.47
CA ILE A 358 4.45 -4.43 25.58
C ILE A 358 5.37 -4.94 24.50
N LYS A 359 5.02 -4.73 23.24
CA LYS A 359 5.88 -5.06 22.10
C LYS A 359 6.68 -3.85 21.65
N VAL A 360 7.99 -3.95 21.74
CA VAL A 360 8.91 -2.95 21.22
C VAL A 360 9.70 -3.51 20.04
N GLU A 361 10.12 -2.66 19.13
CA GLU A 361 10.98 -3.10 18.02
C GLU A 361 12.27 -3.71 18.55
N ALA A 362 12.56 -4.95 18.18
CA ALA A 362 13.77 -5.65 18.60
C ALA A 362 15.01 -5.04 17.92
N SER A 363 16.11 -4.94 18.68
CA SER A 363 17.39 -4.54 18.12
C SER A 363 17.98 -5.70 17.29
N ARG A 364 17.78 -5.65 15.97
CA ARG A 364 18.15 -6.71 15.03
C ARG A 364 19.24 -6.25 14.05
N MET A 365 19.86 -7.22 13.36
CA MET A 365 20.75 -6.89 12.26
C MET A 365 20.00 -6.18 11.13
N PRO A 366 20.69 -5.31 10.35
CA PRO A 366 20.06 -4.65 9.21
C PRO A 366 19.51 -5.68 8.21
N LYS A 367 18.25 -5.55 7.82
CA LYS A 367 17.58 -6.45 6.85
C LYS A 367 18.26 -6.47 5.47
N GLU A 368 19.01 -5.44 5.16
CA GLU A 368 19.78 -5.25 3.92
C GLU A 368 20.87 -6.32 3.73
N VAL A 369 21.27 -7.02 4.79
CA VAL A 369 22.20 -8.17 4.72
C VAL A 369 21.69 -9.23 3.77
N PHE A 370 20.38 -9.42 3.65
CA PHE A 370 19.76 -10.37 2.73
C PHE A 370 19.85 -9.99 1.25
N TYR A 371 20.26 -8.77 0.93
CA TYR A 371 20.59 -8.41 -0.46
C TYR A 371 21.84 -9.15 -0.96
N ILE A 372 22.78 -9.47 -0.07
CA ILE A 372 24.03 -10.15 -0.44
C ILE A 372 23.78 -11.52 -1.08
N PRO A 373 23.09 -12.48 -0.41
CA PRO A 373 22.79 -13.77 -1.02
C PRO A 373 21.91 -13.65 -2.27
N ALA A 374 20.97 -12.68 -2.31
CA ALA A 374 20.15 -12.43 -3.48
C ALA A 374 20.99 -12.02 -4.71
N PHE A 375 21.95 -11.10 -4.54
CA PHE A 375 22.85 -10.69 -5.63
C PHE A 375 23.86 -11.77 -6.02
N LEU A 376 24.33 -12.58 -5.09
CA LEU A 376 25.19 -13.73 -5.41
C LEU A 376 24.45 -14.77 -6.27
N LEU A 377 23.21 -15.08 -5.91
CA LEU A 377 22.36 -15.98 -6.70
C LEU A 377 22.07 -15.40 -8.08
N LEU A 378 21.77 -14.08 -8.16
CA LEU A 378 21.59 -13.37 -9.43
C LEU A 378 22.82 -13.47 -10.31
N GLY A 379 24.01 -13.26 -9.76
CA GLY A 379 25.28 -13.41 -10.46
C GLY A 379 25.47 -14.81 -11.03
N GLY A 380 25.12 -15.84 -10.25
CA GLY A 380 25.12 -17.23 -10.72
C GLY A 380 24.19 -17.45 -11.92
N ILE A 381 22.95 -16.96 -11.86
CA ILE A 381 22.00 -17.07 -12.97
C ILE A 381 22.50 -16.33 -14.24
N ILE A 382 23.05 -15.12 -14.06
CA ILE A 382 23.63 -14.35 -15.18
C ILE A 382 24.74 -15.15 -15.87
N VAL A 383 25.67 -15.71 -15.11
CA VAL A 383 26.79 -16.50 -15.66
C VAL A 383 26.28 -17.72 -16.42
N LEU A 384 25.34 -18.47 -15.83
CA LEU A 384 24.76 -19.65 -16.45
C LEU A 384 24.05 -19.34 -17.77
N GLN A 385 23.19 -18.30 -17.77
CA GLN A 385 22.44 -17.92 -18.98
C GLN A 385 23.34 -17.32 -20.06
N ARG A 386 24.33 -16.50 -19.69
CA ARG A 386 25.31 -15.97 -20.66
C ARG A 386 26.15 -17.07 -21.31
N ARG A 387 26.56 -18.10 -20.53
CA ARG A 387 27.29 -19.28 -21.09
C ARG A 387 26.41 -20.02 -22.09
N ARG A 388 25.15 -20.28 -21.76
CA ARG A 388 24.18 -20.95 -22.64
C ARG A 388 23.97 -20.16 -23.93
N ARG A 389 23.71 -18.86 -23.83
CA ARG A 389 23.52 -17.99 -25.00
C ARG A 389 24.74 -17.97 -25.93
N ARG A 390 25.94 -17.95 -25.38
CA ARG A 390 27.18 -18.01 -26.18
C ARG A 390 27.30 -19.34 -26.92
N ALA A 391 26.93 -20.43 -26.28
CA ALA A 391 26.92 -21.76 -26.93
C ALA A 391 25.88 -21.84 -28.06
N GLU A 392 24.68 -21.28 -27.85
CA GLU A 392 23.63 -21.21 -28.87
C GLU A 392 24.09 -20.38 -30.08
N LEU A 393 24.65 -19.20 -29.87
CA LEU A 393 25.18 -18.35 -30.94
C LEU A 393 26.36 -19.01 -31.70
N ALA A 394 27.20 -19.80 -31.04
CA ALA A 394 28.27 -20.53 -31.68
C ALA A 394 27.76 -21.66 -32.58
N LEU A 395 26.64 -22.29 -32.19
CA LEU A 395 25.98 -23.32 -33.01
C LEU A 395 25.23 -22.74 -34.22
N GLU A 396 24.67 -21.53 -34.08
CA GLU A 396 24.00 -20.83 -35.20
C GLU A 396 25.01 -20.29 -36.24
N ALA A 397 26.27 -20.06 -35.84
CA ALA A 397 27.32 -19.55 -36.68
C ALA A 397 28.15 -20.66 -37.37
N ALA A 398 28.01 -21.91 -36.96
CA ALA A 398 28.67 -23.09 -37.54
C ALA A 398 27.76 -23.80 -38.54
#